data_b9095fabe2cf0fb38c82177fb2eaf7b0
#
_entry.id   b9095fabe2cf0fb38c82177fb2eaf7b0
#
_cell.length_a   1.000
_cell.length_b   1.000
_cell.length_c   1.000
_cell.angle_alpha   90.00
_cell.angle_beta   90.00
_cell.angle_gamma   90.00
#
_symmetry.space_group_name_H-M   'P 1'
#
loop_
_entity.id
_entity.type
_entity.pdbx_description
1 polymer ?
#
loop_
_entity_poly.entity_id
_entity_poly.type
_entity_poly.pdbx_seq_one_letter_code
_entity_poly.pdbx_strand_id
1 'polypeptide(L)'
;LKPRYELQEKMLKIWHNALKDVDLIIFLTQIDGFPTEYDKEVLNQLKTLKNPQLAVFNKLDLNPEVDRNELVKYLPESINEFFFVSAKTGENILELMEAIKYYIPFHEPYYDNDMLSDLPMRFFAQEIIREAIFHFFEEEIPYSSAVLIERFKEFPDKVIIDAVIWLERESQKPILIGKNGSTIKKVREYAERELTRFMQMPVQVHLFVKIKPKWRKKQSALKELGF
;
A
#
# COMPACT_ATOMS: atom_id res chain seq x y z
N LEU A 1 -5.26 -18.60 -0.72
CA LEU A 1 -4.72 -17.71 -1.76
C LEU A 1 -3.77 -18.52 -2.65
N LYS A 2 -4.16 -18.81 -3.90
CA LYS A 2 -3.26 -19.46 -4.86
C LYS A 2 -2.51 -18.40 -5.63
N PRO A 3 -1.22 -18.21 -5.40
CA PRO A 3 -0.43 -17.21 -6.12
C PRO A 3 -0.36 -17.58 -7.60
N ARG A 4 -0.54 -16.59 -8.47
CA ARG A 4 -0.46 -16.75 -9.93
C ARG A 4 0.94 -16.45 -10.48
N TYR A 5 1.80 -15.81 -9.68
CA TYR A 5 3.15 -15.42 -10.05
C TYR A 5 4.01 -15.12 -8.81
N GLU A 6 5.31 -15.13 -8.99
CA GLU A 6 6.34 -15.10 -7.94
C GLU A 6 6.22 -13.93 -6.94
N LEU A 7 5.80 -12.75 -7.40
CA LEU A 7 5.54 -11.61 -6.51
C LEU A 7 4.44 -11.94 -5.49
N GLN A 8 3.34 -12.58 -5.91
CA GLN A 8 2.26 -12.97 -5.00
C GLN A 8 2.71 -14.02 -4.00
N GLU A 9 3.59 -14.96 -4.40
CA GLU A 9 4.18 -15.93 -3.46
C GLU A 9 5.01 -15.25 -2.37
N LYS A 10 5.82 -14.26 -2.76
CA LYS A 10 6.58 -13.47 -1.80
C LYS A 10 5.70 -12.66 -0.86
N MET A 11 4.66 -12.02 -1.39
CA MET A 11 3.67 -11.29 -0.57
C MET A 11 2.99 -12.21 0.44
N LEU A 12 2.62 -13.44 0.04
CA LEU A 12 2.05 -14.43 0.97
C LEU A 12 3.03 -14.85 2.06
N LYS A 13 4.32 -15.05 1.73
CA LYS A 13 5.34 -15.36 2.75
C LYS A 13 5.52 -14.21 3.74
N ILE A 14 5.58 -12.98 3.27
CA ILE A 14 5.65 -11.77 4.12
C ILE A 14 4.43 -11.72 5.04
N TRP A 15 3.23 -11.91 4.50
CA TRP A 15 2.00 -11.92 5.26
C TRP A 15 1.99 -13.02 6.34
N HIS A 16 2.35 -14.27 5.99
CA HIS A 16 2.43 -15.36 6.98
C HIS A 16 3.46 -15.11 8.08
N ASN A 17 4.58 -14.45 7.75
CA ASN A 17 5.58 -14.10 8.77
C ASN A 17 5.09 -12.97 9.68
N ALA A 18 4.43 -11.96 9.11
CA ALA A 18 3.87 -10.86 9.88
C ALA A 18 2.84 -11.32 10.93
N LEU A 19 2.09 -12.39 10.65
CA LEU A 19 1.09 -12.93 11.59
C LEU A 19 1.69 -13.67 12.82
N LYS A 20 2.98 -13.97 12.83
CA LYS A 20 3.60 -14.77 13.91
C LYS A 20 3.90 -13.96 15.16
N ASP A 21 4.32 -12.70 15.00
CA ASP A 21 4.92 -11.87 16.04
C ASP A 21 4.16 -10.55 16.23
N VAL A 22 2.82 -10.58 16.12
CA VAL A 22 1.98 -9.39 16.30
C VAL A 22 1.12 -9.53 17.56
N ASP A 23 0.87 -8.41 18.22
CA ASP A 23 0.03 -8.35 19.41
C ASP A 23 -1.47 -8.29 19.06
N LEU A 24 -1.81 -7.72 17.91
CA LEU A 24 -3.17 -7.53 17.43
C LEU A 24 -3.24 -7.76 15.92
N ILE A 25 -4.28 -8.45 15.48
CA ILE A 25 -4.58 -8.65 14.06
C ILE A 25 -5.83 -7.83 13.70
N ILE A 26 -5.73 -7.04 12.64
CA ILE A 26 -6.87 -6.29 12.10
C ILE A 26 -7.22 -6.86 10.71
N PHE A 27 -8.40 -7.48 10.61
CA PHE A 27 -8.99 -7.85 9.32
C PHE A 27 -9.74 -6.66 8.76
N LEU A 28 -9.15 -6.02 7.75
CA LEU A 28 -9.73 -4.85 7.09
C LEU A 28 -10.35 -5.24 5.75
N THR A 29 -11.63 -4.98 5.59
CA THR A 29 -12.39 -5.19 4.34
C THR A 29 -13.28 -3.98 4.02
N GLN A 30 -13.91 -3.98 2.86
CA GLN A 30 -14.93 -2.99 2.52
C GLN A 30 -16.34 -3.58 2.69
N ILE A 31 -17.32 -2.72 2.92
CA ILE A 31 -18.72 -3.12 3.12
C ILE A 31 -19.29 -3.77 1.85
N ASP A 32 -19.11 -3.12 0.71
CA ASP A 32 -19.68 -3.59 -0.55
C ASP A 32 -18.97 -4.85 -1.07
N GLY A 33 -19.77 -5.85 -1.41
CA GLY A 33 -19.30 -7.12 -1.96
C GLY A 33 -18.71 -8.10 -0.94
N PHE A 34 -18.73 -7.77 0.35
CA PHE A 34 -18.33 -8.70 1.42
C PHE A 34 -19.43 -9.77 1.67
N PRO A 35 -19.06 -11.07 1.89
CA PRO A 35 -17.68 -11.60 1.79
C PRO A 35 -17.32 -12.04 0.38
N THR A 36 -16.16 -11.63 -0.09
CA THR A 36 -15.55 -12.22 -1.28
C THR A 36 -14.97 -13.61 -0.97
N GLU A 37 -14.59 -14.37 -1.99
CA GLU A 37 -13.89 -15.65 -1.76
C GLU A 37 -12.53 -15.45 -1.05
N TYR A 38 -11.86 -14.31 -1.28
CA TYR A 38 -10.63 -13.96 -0.56
C TYR A 38 -10.90 -13.67 0.92
N ASP A 39 -11.98 -12.96 1.24
CA ASP A 39 -12.34 -12.71 2.63
C ASP A 39 -12.60 -14.01 3.37
N LYS A 40 -13.33 -14.95 2.75
CA LYS A 40 -13.60 -16.28 3.34
C LYS A 40 -12.32 -17.07 3.59
N GLU A 41 -11.36 -17.06 2.64
CA GLU A 41 -10.06 -17.72 2.81
C GLU A 41 -9.27 -17.11 3.97
N VAL A 42 -9.20 -15.77 4.06
CA VAL A 42 -8.50 -15.08 5.14
C VAL A 42 -9.17 -15.35 6.48
N LEU A 43 -10.48 -15.21 6.58
CA LEU A 43 -11.24 -15.48 7.81
C LEU A 43 -11.05 -16.93 8.30
N ASN A 44 -10.98 -17.91 7.38
CA ASN A 44 -10.68 -19.30 7.75
C ASN A 44 -9.27 -19.46 8.35
N GLN A 45 -8.28 -18.71 7.89
CA GLN A 45 -6.94 -18.75 8.46
C GLN A 45 -6.91 -18.07 9.83
N LEU A 46 -7.63 -16.98 10.02
CA LEU A 46 -7.72 -16.27 11.28
C LEU A 46 -8.27 -17.15 12.42
N LYS A 47 -9.17 -18.09 12.13
CA LYS A 47 -9.68 -19.06 13.12
C LYS A 47 -8.59 -19.86 13.86
N THR A 48 -7.44 -20.03 13.25
CA THR A 48 -6.33 -20.84 13.81
C THR A 48 -5.37 -20.02 14.68
N LEU A 49 -5.49 -18.71 14.67
CA LEU A 49 -4.61 -17.79 15.38
C LEU A 49 -5.17 -17.48 16.77
N LYS A 50 -4.28 -17.29 17.74
CA LYS A 50 -4.63 -17.03 19.15
C LYS A 50 -4.58 -15.54 19.54
N ASN A 51 -3.98 -14.73 18.68
CA ASN A 51 -3.85 -13.29 18.90
C ASN A 51 -5.23 -12.61 18.92
N PRO A 52 -5.42 -11.54 19.67
CA PRO A 52 -6.60 -10.69 19.55
C PRO A 52 -6.86 -10.27 18.09
N GLN A 53 -8.12 -10.28 17.68
CA GLN A 53 -8.51 -10.03 16.29
C GLN A 53 -9.66 -9.04 16.24
N LEU A 54 -9.51 -7.99 15.43
CA LEU A 54 -10.58 -7.04 15.13
C LEU A 54 -10.98 -7.14 13.66
N ALA A 55 -12.29 -7.07 13.38
CA ALA A 55 -12.78 -6.92 12.02
C ALA A 55 -13.19 -5.47 11.76
N VAL A 56 -12.71 -4.88 10.67
CA VAL A 56 -12.98 -3.49 10.30
C VAL A 56 -13.60 -3.44 8.91
N PHE A 57 -14.84 -3.02 8.84
CA PHE A 57 -15.60 -2.79 7.62
C PHE A 57 -15.49 -1.31 7.24
N ASN A 58 -14.66 -1.01 6.24
CA ASN A 58 -14.41 0.36 5.79
C ASN A 58 -15.35 0.77 4.65
N LYS A 59 -15.33 2.06 4.32
CA LYS A 59 -16.15 2.73 3.31
C LYS A 59 -17.64 2.81 3.68
N LEU A 60 -17.93 3.00 4.97
CA LEU A 60 -19.31 3.19 5.46
C LEU A 60 -20.00 4.36 4.75
N ASP A 61 -19.25 5.38 4.35
CA ASP A 61 -19.73 6.54 3.58
C ASP A 61 -20.39 6.19 2.24
N LEU A 62 -20.07 5.04 1.65
CA LEU A 62 -20.67 4.58 0.39
C LEU A 62 -21.98 3.84 0.60
N ASN A 63 -22.19 3.22 1.76
CA ASN A 63 -23.41 2.47 2.09
C ASN A 63 -23.74 2.59 3.59
N PRO A 64 -24.21 3.77 4.05
CA PRO A 64 -24.50 4.00 5.48
C PRO A 64 -25.62 3.12 6.05
N GLU A 65 -26.57 2.73 5.22
CA GLU A 65 -27.76 1.95 5.59
C GLU A 65 -27.56 0.42 5.47
N VAL A 66 -26.32 -0.03 5.34
CA VAL A 66 -26.00 -1.47 5.23
C VAL A 66 -26.55 -2.25 6.42
N ASP A 67 -27.12 -3.41 6.16
CA ASP A 67 -27.49 -4.34 7.25
C ASP A 67 -26.21 -4.95 7.88
N ARG A 68 -25.77 -4.32 8.95
CA ARG A 68 -24.57 -4.72 9.69
C ARG A 68 -24.66 -6.15 10.23
N ASN A 69 -25.86 -6.59 10.63
CA ASN A 69 -26.07 -7.94 11.15
C ASN A 69 -25.83 -9.02 10.09
N GLU A 70 -26.19 -8.74 8.84
CA GLU A 70 -25.90 -9.66 7.73
C GLU A 70 -24.40 -9.84 7.51
N LEU A 71 -23.60 -8.78 7.61
CA LEU A 71 -22.15 -8.84 7.42
C LEU A 71 -21.46 -9.59 8.57
N VAL A 72 -21.86 -9.33 9.80
CA VAL A 72 -21.25 -9.93 10.99
C VAL A 72 -21.44 -11.45 11.05
N LYS A 73 -22.50 -12.00 10.46
CA LYS A 73 -22.74 -13.46 10.39
C LYS A 73 -21.60 -14.27 9.76
N TYR A 74 -20.80 -13.63 8.91
CA TYR A 74 -19.66 -14.28 8.26
C TYR A 74 -18.37 -14.25 9.07
N LEU A 75 -18.34 -13.48 10.16
CA LEU A 75 -17.17 -13.41 11.03
C LEU A 75 -17.07 -14.68 11.90
N PRO A 76 -15.85 -15.23 12.04
CA PRO A 76 -15.62 -16.34 12.97
C PRO A 76 -15.68 -15.87 14.42
N GLU A 77 -15.96 -16.81 15.35
CA GLU A 77 -15.97 -16.55 16.78
C GLU A 77 -14.60 -16.08 17.35
N SER A 78 -13.53 -16.27 16.61
CA SER A 78 -12.19 -15.78 16.98
C SER A 78 -12.05 -14.25 16.85
N ILE A 79 -12.97 -13.56 16.19
CA ILE A 79 -12.98 -12.09 16.13
C ILE A 79 -13.50 -11.55 17.47
N ASN A 80 -12.69 -10.75 18.15
CA ASN A 80 -13.02 -10.18 19.44
C ASN A 80 -14.02 -9.04 19.32
N GLU A 81 -13.82 -8.13 18.38
CA GLU A 81 -14.70 -7.00 18.11
C GLU A 81 -14.74 -6.66 16.63
N PHE A 82 -15.78 -5.92 16.23
CA PHE A 82 -15.93 -5.46 14.85
C PHE A 82 -16.39 -4.00 14.77
N PHE A 83 -15.91 -3.30 13.76
CA PHE A 83 -16.14 -1.87 13.56
C PHE A 83 -16.60 -1.60 12.13
N PHE A 84 -17.55 -0.68 11.99
CA PHE A 84 -17.97 -0.12 10.70
C PHE A 84 -17.48 1.32 10.64
N VAL A 85 -16.56 1.60 9.74
CA VAL A 85 -15.85 2.89 9.71
C VAL A 85 -15.86 3.50 8.31
N SER A 86 -15.65 4.80 8.25
CA SER A 86 -15.24 5.48 7.03
C SER A 86 -13.92 6.19 7.26
N ALA A 87 -12.84 5.65 6.71
CA ALA A 87 -11.54 6.30 6.74
C ALA A 87 -11.54 7.65 5.98
N LYS A 88 -12.46 7.82 5.04
CA LYS A 88 -12.62 9.05 4.24
C LYS A 88 -13.24 10.19 5.04
N THR A 89 -14.26 9.90 5.83
CA THR A 89 -14.99 10.92 6.62
C THR A 89 -14.53 11.01 8.06
N GLY A 90 -13.78 10.01 8.55
CA GLY A 90 -13.38 9.89 9.94
C GLY A 90 -14.44 9.23 10.85
N GLU A 91 -15.56 8.79 10.29
CA GLU A 91 -16.65 8.17 11.04
C GLU A 91 -16.17 6.88 11.75
N ASN A 92 -16.42 6.78 13.05
CA ASN A 92 -16.09 5.67 13.95
C ASN A 92 -14.58 5.32 14.03
N ILE A 93 -13.69 6.18 13.51
CA ILE A 93 -12.23 5.96 13.59
C ILE A 93 -11.71 6.11 15.02
N LEU A 94 -12.28 7.02 15.82
CA LEU A 94 -11.85 7.20 17.21
C LEU A 94 -12.16 5.96 18.04
N GLU A 95 -13.34 5.36 17.89
CA GLU A 95 -13.74 4.12 18.57
C GLU A 95 -12.82 2.96 18.20
N LEU A 96 -12.50 2.81 16.91
CA LEU A 96 -11.53 1.82 16.45
C LEU A 96 -10.15 2.04 17.09
N MET A 97 -9.68 3.28 17.17
CA MET A 97 -8.38 3.61 17.77
C MET A 97 -8.32 3.31 19.26
N GLU A 98 -9.41 3.53 19.99
CA GLU A 98 -9.50 3.16 21.41
C GLU A 98 -9.49 1.63 21.61
N ALA A 99 -10.19 0.87 20.76
CA ALA A 99 -10.11 -0.58 20.79
C ALA A 99 -8.70 -1.09 20.47
N ILE A 100 -8.04 -0.55 19.45
CA ILE A 100 -6.65 -0.91 19.13
C ILE A 100 -5.75 -0.68 20.34
N LYS A 101 -5.84 0.47 21.00
CA LYS A 101 -5.05 0.78 22.21
C LYS A 101 -5.33 -0.20 23.36
N TYR A 102 -6.57 -0.66 23.49
CA TYR A 102 -6.94 -1.62 24.54
C TYR A 102 -6.29 -3.00 24.34
N TYR A 103 -6.18 -3.46 23.08
CA TYR A 103 -5.61 -4.79 22.78
C TYR A 103 -4.08 -4.81 22.65
N ILE A 104 -3.45 -3.66 22.43
CA ILE A 104 -1.99 -3.58 22.35
C ILE A 104 -1.40 -3.55 23.76
N PRO A 105 -0.44 -4.44 24.09
CA PRO A 105 0.21 -4.44 25.41
C PRO A 105 1.04 -3.16 25.59
N PHE A 106 1.13 -2.69 26.82
CA PHE A 106 2.03 -1.61 27.17
C PHE A 106 3.48 -2.08 27.08
N HIS A 107 4.27 -1.46 26.24
CA HIS A 107 5.68 -1.77 26.02
C HIS A 107 6.50 -0.49 25.83
N GLU A 108 7.81 -0.55 26.11
CA GLU A 108 8.71 0.53 25.71
C GLU A 108 8.73 0.69 24.18
N PRO A 109 8.84 1.90 23.66
CA PRO A 109 8.90 2.14 22.22
C PRO A 109 10.03 1.33 21.57
N TYR A 110 9.73 0.63 20.46
CA TYR A 110 10.75 -0.08 19.67
C TYR A 110 11.65 0.87 18.89
N TYR A 111 11.20 2.11 18.67
CA TYR A 111 11.91 3.15 17.94
C TYR A 111 11.94 4.44 18.76
N ASP A 112 12.96 5.24 18.58
CA ASP A 112 13.03 6.57 19.19
C ASP A 112 11.87 7.45 18.72
N ASN A 113 11.34 8.30 19.59
CA ASN A 113 10.19 9.16 19.29
C ASN A 113 10.42 10.12 18.11
N ASP A 114 11.69 10.43 17.81
CA ASP A 114 12.08 11.31 16.70
C ASP A 114 12.26 10.53 15.38
N MET A 115 12.19 9.19 15.43
CA MET A 115 12.31 8.35 14.25
C MET A 115 10.95 8.18 13.57
N LEU A 116 10.73 8.86 12.46
CA LEU A 116 9.50 8.75 11.67
C LEU A 116 9.36 7.39 10.97
N SER A 117 10.48 6.74 10.61
CA SER A 117 10.51 5.44 9.95
C SER A 117 11.94 4.88 9.95
N ASP A 118 12.06 3.56 9.91
CA ASP A 118 13.28 2.81 9.66
C ASP A 118 13.63 2.69 8.16
N LEU A 119 12.71 3.13 7.29
CA LEU A 119 12.89 3.07 5.84
C LEU A 119 13.71 4.25 5.32
N PRO A 120 14.60 4.02 4.34
CA PRO A 120 15.43 5.08 3.77
C PRO A 120 14.58 6.08 2.96
N MET A 121 15.03 7.33 2.86
CA MET A 121 14.35 8.38 2.09
C MET A 121 14.09 8.00 0.62
N ARG A 122 14.94 7.14 0.05
CA ARG A 122 14.73 6.58 -1.30
C ARG A 122 13.44 5.79 -1.42
N PHE A 123 13.02 5.07 -0.38
CA PHE A 123 11.77 4.34 -0.36
C PHE A 123 10.57 5.28 -0.47
N PHE A 124 10.55 6.35 0.34
CA PHE A 124 9.47 7.34 0.28
C PHE A 124 9.42 8.05 -1.07
N ALA A 125 10.58 8.38 -1.64
CA ALA A 125 10.65 8.95 -2.97
C ALA A 125 10.07 8.01 -4.04
N GLN A 126 10.36 6.73 -3.95
CA GLN A 126 9.82 5.71 -4.83
C GLN A 126 8.29 5.62 -4.72
N GLU A 127 7.76 5.59 -3.49
CA GLU A 127 6.33 5.48 -3.23
C GLU A 127 5.56 6.74 -3.64
N ILE A 128 6.10 7.93 -3.44
CA ILE A 128 5.47 9.18 -3.89
C ILE A 128 5.43 9.26 -5.43
N ILE A 129 6.47 8.79 -6.12
CA ILE A 129 6.44 8.70 -7.60
C ILE A 129 5.42 7.63 -8.04
N ARG A 130 5.32 6.51 -7.32
CA ARG A 130 4.32 5.48 -7.59
C ARG A 130 2.89 6.00 -7.36
N GLU A 131 2.67 6.75 -6.29
CA GLU A 131 1.40 7.43 -6.01
C GLU A 131 1.01 8.37 -7.17
N ALA A 132 1.95 9.15 -7.70
CA ALA A 132 1.69 9.99 -8.86
C ALA A 132 1.20 9.18 -10.07
N ILE A 133 1.72 7.97 -10.29
CA ILE A 133 1.22 7.09 -11.36
C ILE A 133 -0.23 6.69 -11.07
N PHE A 134 -0.57 6.30 -9.84
CA PHE A 134 -1.94 5.96 -9.44
C PHE A 134 -2.90 7.15 -9.54
N HIS A 135 -2.39 8.37 -9.36
CA HIS A 135 -3.21 9.58 -9.44
C HIS A 135 -3.61 9.96 -10.88
N PHE A 136 -2.73 9.71 -11.86
CA PHE A 136 -2.96 10.13 -13.26
C PHE A 136 -3.38 9.00 -14.18
N PHE A 137 -3.34 7.75 -13.72
CA PHE A 137 -3.70 6.60 -14.53
C PHE A 137 -4.67 5.69 -13.77
N GLU A 138 -5.57 5.14 -14.53
CA GLU A 138 -6.53 4.13 -14.13
C GLU A 138 -6.16 2.78 -14.77
N GLU A 139 -6.99 1.77 -14.55
CA GLU A 139 -6.89 0.45 -15.16
C GLU A 139 -5.54 -0.25 -14.96
N GLU A 140 -4.86 -0.62 -16.05
CA GLU A 140 -3.71 -1.53 -16.01
C GLU A 140 -2.36 -0.86 -15.71
N ILE A 141 -2.18 0.43 -16.03
CA ILE A 141 -0.88 1.10 -15.91
C ILE A 141 -0.33 1.09 -14.47
N PRO A 142 -1.09 1.52 -13.45
CA PRO A 142 -0.61 1.49 -12.06
C PRO A 142 -0.18 0.10 -11.60
N TYR A 143 -0.94 -0.92 -11.99
CA TYR A 143 -0.71 -2.31 -11.54
C TYR A 143 0.35 -3.07 -12.34
N SER A 144 0.72 -2.56 -13.51
CA SER A 144 1.74 -3.18 -14.38
C SER A 144 3.05 -2.41 -14.39
N SER A 145 3.13 -1.29 -13.70
CA SER A 145 4.33 -0.48 -13.55
C SER A 145 5.05 -0.75 -12.23
N ALA A 146 6.34 -0.45 -12.21
CA ALA A 146 7.14 -0.36 -11.00
C ALA A 146 8.08 0.85 -11.10
N VAL A 147 8.38 1.46 -9.97
CA VAL A 147 9.31 2.59 -9.89
C VAL A 147 10.60 2.10 -9.24
N LEU A 148 11.73 2.49 -9.78
CA LEU A 148 13.05 2.23 -9.21
C LEU A 148 13.83 3.55 -9.15
N ILE A 149 14.38 3.88 -7.99
CA ILE A 149 15.27 5.02 -7.83
C ILE A 149 16.68 4.61 -8.21
N GLU A 150 17.18 5.07 -9.35
CA GLU A 150 18.57 4.79 -9.77
C GLU A 150 19.55 5.72 -9.08
N ARG A 151 19.20 7.00 -8.94
CA ARG A 151 20.03 7.99 -8.26
C ARG A 151 19.21 8.80 -7.27
N PHE A 152 19.74 8.98 -6.07
CA PHE A 152 19.26 9.87 -5.05
C PHE A 152 20.43 10.67 -4.52
N LYS A 153 20.46 11.97 -4.77
CA LYS A 153 21.60 12.82 -4.40
C LYS A 153 21.12 14.07 -3.69
N GLU A 154 21.56 14.22 -2.47
CA GLU A 154 21.31 15.37 -1.63
C GLU A 154 22.39 16.42 -1.82
N PHE A 155 21.98 17.67 -1.94
CA PHE A 155 22.82 18.84 -1.97
C PHE A 155 22.35 19.78 -0.82
N PRO A 156 23.14 20.78 -0.42
CA PRO A 156 22.75 21.67 0.65
C PRO A 156 21.45 22.44 0.41
N ASP A 157 21.08 22.68 -0.85
CA ASP A 157 19.93 23.50 -1.28
C ASP A 157 18.84 22.72 -2.02
N LYS A 158 19.07 21.45 -2.38
CA LYS A 158 18.11 20.63 -3.14
C LYS A 158 18.44 19.15 -3.13
N VAL A 159 17.46 18.34 -3.50
CA VAL A 159 17.63 16.90 -3.81
C VAL A 159 17.39 16.65 -5.29
N ILE A 160 18.23 15.80 -5.90
CA ILE A 160 18.04 15.33 -7.28
C ILE A 160 17.78 13.83 -7.27
N ILE A 161 16.70 13.43 -7.92
CA ILE A 161 16.25 12.05 -7.99
C ILE A 161 16.09 11.63 -9.45
N ASP A 162 16.81 10.58 -9.84
CA ASP A 162 16.57 9.91 -11.12
C ASP A 162 15.81 8.62 -10.85
N ALA A 163 14.62 8.50 -11.41
CA ALA A 163 13.76 7.36 -11.26
C ALA A 163 13.42 6.72 -12.61
N VAL A 164 13.40 5.40 -12.64
CA VAL A 164 13.00 4.63 -13.82
C VAL A 164 11.66 3.97 -13.55
N ILE A 165 10.70 4.24 -14.42
CA ILE A 165 9.39 3.58 -14.43
C ILE A 165 9.48 2.38 -15.37
N TRP A 166 9.35 1.18 -14.81
CA TRP A 166 9.26 -0.04 -15.58
C TRP A 166 7.82 -0.27 -16.04
N LEU A 167 7.67 -0.71 -17.27
CA LEU A 167 6.42 -1.15 -17.86
C LEU A 167 6.59 -2.57 -18.40
N GLU A 168 5.50 -3.34 -18.44
CA GLU A 168 5.56 -4.71 -18.95
C GLU A 168 5.52 -4.81 -20.47
N ARG A 169 4.88 -3.83 -21.16
CA ARG A 169 4.60 -3.87 -22.60
C ARG A 169 4.94 -2.55 -23.29
N GLU A 170 5.41 -2.64 -24.51
CA GLU A 170 5.67 -1.46 -25.36
C GLU A 170 4.42 -0.59 -25.57
N SER A 171 3.23 -1.19 -25.68
CA SER A 171 1.96 -0.47 -25.86
C SER A 171 1.61 0.47 -24.68
N GLN A 172 2.16 0.23 -23.50
CA GLN A 172 1.95 1.03 -22.30
C GLN A 172 2.77 2.33 -22.30
N LYS A 173 3.89 2.33 -23.01
CA LYS A 173 4.82 3.46 -23.04
C LYS A 173 4.20 4.75 -23.60
N PRO A 174 3.50 4.74 -24.76
CA PRO A 174 2.85 5.96 -25.25
C PRO A 174 1.73 6.45 -24.32
N ILE A 175 1.05 5.56 -23.59
CA ILE A 175 0.02 5.91 -22.60
C ILE A 175 0.65 6.67 -21.44
N LEU A 176 1.73 6.12 -20.86
CA LEU A 176 2.44 6.73 -19.73
C LEU A 176 3.07 8.08 -20.12
N ILE A 177 3.68 8.16 -21.30
CA ILE A 177 4.33 9.40 -21.78
C ILE A 177 3.30 10.45 -22.13
N GLY A 178 2.22 10.05 -22.79
CA GLY A 178 1.21 10.95 -23.33
C GLY A 178 1.65 11.72 -24.58
N LYS A 179 0.74 12.46 -25.20
CA LYS A 179 1.03 13.27 -26.39
C LYS A 179 2.09 14.33 -26.05
N ASN A 180 3.20 14.31 -26.80
CA ASN A 180 4.35 15.21 -26.58
C ASN A 180 4.88 15.23 -25.15
N GLY A 181 4.79 14.11 -24.43
CA GLY A 181 5.28 14.00 -23.04
C GLY A 181 4.38 14.67 -21.99
N SER A 182 3.16 15.03 -22.34
CA SER A 182 2.28 15.81 -21.45
C SER A 182 1.89 15.07 -20.17
N THR A 183 1.67 13.75 -20.22
CA THR A 183 1.23 13.00 -19.03
C THR A 183 2.39 12.71 -18.10
N ILE A 184 3.54 12.25 -18.60
CA ILE A 184 4.72 12.03 -17.78
C ILE A 184 5.24 13.31 -17.12
N LYS A 185 5.04 14.46 -17.78
CA LYS A 185 5.32 15.79 -17.20
C LYS A 185 4.44 16.05 -15.98
N LYS A 186 3.14 15.76 -16.04
CA LYS A 186 2.21 15.89 -14.90
C LYS A 186 2.60 14.98 -13.75
N VAL A 187 2.96 13.72 -14.04
CA VAL A 187 3.47 12.77 -13.04
C VAL A 187 4.70 13.33 -12.33
N ARG A 188 5.66 13.85 -13.10
CA ARG A 188 6.85 14.46 -12.55
C ARG A 188 6.55 15.66 -11.66
N GLU A 189 5.75 16.62 -12.15
CA GLU A 189 5.40 17.85 -11.41
C GLU A 189 4.64 17.54 -10.11
N TYR A 190 3.76 16.54 -10.12
CA TYR A 190 3.10 16.04 -8.92
C TYR A 190 4.14 15.49 -7.93
N ALA A 191 5.00 14.57 -8.39
CA ALA A 191 6.01 13.95 -7.55
C ALA A 191 6.99 14.98 -6.98
N GLU A 192 7.47 15.94 -7.77
CA GLU A 192 8.34 17.02 -7.29
C GLU A 192 7.69 17.86 -6.19
N ARG A 193 6.40 18.20 -6.34
CA ARG A 193 5.66 18.96 -5.36
C ARG A 193 5.50 18.19 -4.03
N GLU A 194 5.03 16.94 -4.09
CA GLU A 194 4.82 16.13 -2.89
C GLU A 194 6.14 15.77 -2.21
N LEU A 195 7.19 15.49 -2.97
CA LEU A 195 8.53 15.26 -2.42
C LEU A 195 9.10 16.50 -1.77
N THR A 196 8.93 17.68 -2.39
CA THR A 196 9.35 18.97 -1.81
C THR A 196 8.64 19.24 -0.49
N ARG A 197 7.33 18.93 -0.43
CA ARG A 197 6.55 19.04 0.82
C ARG A 197 7.04 18.05 1.88
N PHE A 198 7.29 16.80 1.49
CA PHE A 198 7.71 15.75 2.40
C PHE A 198 9.12 15.99 2.96
N MET A 199 10.07 16.39 2.10
CA MET A 199 11.46 16.59 2.47
C MET A 199 11.75 17.99 3.04
N GLN A 200 10.77 18.91 3.00
CA GLN A 200 10.93 20.33 3.36
C GLN A 200 12.10 21.02 2.64
N MET A 201 12.41 20.56 1.41
CA MET A 201 13.53 21.00 0.60
C MET A 201 13.17 20.87 -0.89
N PRO A 202 13.64 21.75 -1.79
CA PRO A 202 13.41 21.64 -3.23
C PRO A 202 13.87 20.30 -3.78
N VAL A 203 12.98 19.60 -4.51
CA VAL A 203 13.29 18.31 -5.14
C VAL A 203 13.14 18.43 -6.64
N GLN A 204 14.12 17.93 -7.38
CA GLN A 204 14.11 17.81 -8.82
C GLN A 204 14.05 16.33 -9.20
N VAL A 205 13.05 15.92 -10.00
CA VAL A 205 12.84 14.54 -10.42
C VAL A 205 13.06 14.38 -11.92
N HIS A 206 13.87 13.42 -12.30
CA HIS A 206 14.00 12.97 -13.68
C HIS A 206 13.37 11.59 -13.81
N LEU A 207 12.39 11.47 -14.72
CA LEU A 207 11.69 10.21 -14.96
C LEU A 207 12.14 9.60 -16.28
N PHE A 208 12.56 8.34 -16.22
CA PHE A 208 12.89 7.51 -17.38
C PHE A 208 11.90 6.36 -17.50
N VAL A 209 11.62 5.91 -18.71
CA VAL A 209 10.68 4.80 -18.94
C VAL A 209 11.43 3.65 -19.61
N LYS A 210 11.34 2.47 -19.01
CA LYS A 210 12.00 1.25 -19.48
C LYS A 210 11.01 0.09 -19.59
N ILE A 211 11.06 -0.66 -20.69
CA ILE A 211 10.27 -1.88 -20.83
C ILE A 211 11.03 -3.04 -20.19
N LYS A 212 10.40 -3.66 -19.22
CA LYS A 212 10.87 -4.87 -18.51
C LYS A 212 9.80 -5.97 -18.62
N PRO A 213 9.76 -6.73 -19.71
CA PRO A 213 8.70 -7.73 -19.93
C PRO A 213 8.64 -8.75 -18.81
N LYS A 214 7.41 -8.99 -18.30
CA LYS A 214 7.14 -9.99 -17.25
C LYS A 214 7.97 -9.79 -15.97
N TRP A 215 8.30 -8.55 -15.60
CA TRP A 215 9.13 -8.25 -14.44
C TRP A 215 8.57 -8.86 -13.13
N ARG A 216 7.25 -8.91 -12.97
CA ARG A 216 6.57 -9.52 -11.80
C ARG A 216 6.81 -11.02 -11.65
N LYS A 217 7.29 -11.69 -12.71
CA LYS A 217 7.60 -13.12 -12.74
C LYS A 217 9.09 -13.43 -12.68
N LYS A 218 9.95 -12.40 -12.58
CA LYS A 218 11.41 -12.55 -12.61
C LYS A 218 12.00 -12.24 -11.25
N GLN A 219 12.59 -13.23 -10.60
CA GLN A 219 13.20 -13.09 -9.28
C GLN A 219 14.29 -12.00 -9.23
N SER A 220 15.09 -11.88 -10.29
CA SER A 220 16.11 -10.82 -10.39
C SER A 220 15.51 -9.42 -10.40
N ALA A 221 14.39 -9.23 -11.12
CA ALA A 221 13.69 -7.95 -11.15
C ALA A 221 13.04 -7.62 -9.81
N LEU A 222 12.48 -8.62 -9.12
CA LEU A 222 11.90 -8.43 -7.79
C LEU A 222 12.95 -8.05 -6.75
N LYS A 223 14.15 -8.69 -6.80
CA LYS A 223 15.29 -8.30 -5.95
C LYS A 223 15.76 -6.86 -6.21
N GLU A 224 15.77 -6.43 -7.47
CA GLU A 224 16.14 -5.05 -7.87
C GLU A 224 15.14 -4.02 -7.31
N LEU A 225 13.88 -4.42 -7.09
CA LEU A 225 12.81 -3.61 -6.49
C LEU A 225 12.74 -3.71 -4.95
N GLY A 226 13.58 -4.53 -4.32
CA GLY A 226 13.63 -4.69 -2.87
C GLY A 226 12.73 -5.79 -2.29
N PHE A 227 12.19 -6.70 -3.14
CA PHE A 227 11.40 -7.87 -2.73
C PHE A 227 12.22 -9.13 -2.53
#